data_d9f10823c15e7921b5a7274dd7e27061
#
_entry.id   d9f10823c15e7921b5a7274dd7e27061
#
_cell.length_a   1.000
_cell.length_b   1.000
_cell.length_c   1.000
_cell.angle_alpha   90.00
_cell.angle_beta   90.00
_cell.angle_gamma   90.00
#
_symmetry.space_group_name_H-M   'P 1'
#
loop_
_entity.id
_entity.type
_entity.pdbx_description
1 polymer ?
#
loop_
_entity_poly.entity_id
_entity_poly.type
_entity_poly.pdbx_seq_one_letter_code
_entity_poly.pdbx_strand_id
1 'polypeptide(L)'
;MEPRIRVSAILRWQGRVLLCRQEKPGKEYWLLPGGGVDGGETLIEALRRELREELGIAADVQFEGPVAIVDSIAPKSTVASRKHVVHIIFSADLSHRSLSDVETKDAAVKGARLFSDEELEDVVVHPPITRFLERWQPGDPAVYLGALWAR
;
A
#
# COMPACT_ATOMS: atom_id res chain seq x y z
N MET A 1 10.79 -12.41 17.63
CA MET A 1 10.40 -11.53 16.50
C MET A 1 8.96 -11.10 16.68
N GLU A 2 8.75 -9.83 16.89
CA GLU A 2 7.40 -9.28 17.06
C GLU A 2 6.85 -8.79 15.73
N PRO A 3 5.59 -9.09 15.42
CA PRO A 3 4.99 -8.56 14.20
C PRO A 3 4.77 -7.04 14.32
N ARG A 4 5.07 -6.33 13.26
CA ARG A 4 4.79 -4.91 13.14
C ARG A 4 3.49 -4.72 12.37
N ILE A 5 2.72 -3.71 12.74
CA ILE A 5 1.48 -3.38 12.05
C ILE A 5 1.76 -2.25 11.06
N ARG A 6 1.43 -2.50 9.80
CA ARG A 6 1.47 -1.50 8.75
C ARG A 6 0.07 -1.30 8.20
N VAL A 7 -0.36 -0.05 8.13
CA VAL A 7 -1.62 0.31 7.50
C VAL A 7 -1.32 0.93 6.14
N SER A 8 -2.11 0.59 5.13
CA SER A 8 -1.93 1.09 3.77
C SER A 8 -3.26 1.23 3.05
N ALA A 9 -3.25 1.86 1.90
CA ALA A 9 -4.47 2.09 1.14
C ALA A 9 -4.30 1.77 -0.35
N ILE A 10 -5.35 1.18 -0.92
CA ILE A 10 -5.53 1.10 -2.35
C ILE A 10 -6.17 2.43 -2.77
N LEU A 11 -5.34 3.35 -3.28
CA LEU A 11 -5.81 4.64 -3.75
C LEU A 11 -6.03 4.53 -5.26
N ARG A 12 -7.29 4.56 -5.68
CA ARG A 12 -7.65 4.44 -7.09
C ARG A 12 -7.98 5.79 -7.69
N TRP A 13 -7.51 6.00 -8.90
CA TRP A 13 -7.84 7.17 -9.70
C TRP A 13 -8.08 6.71 -11.13
N GLN A 14 -9.34 6.80 -11.57
CA GLN A 14 -9.77 6.44 -12.93
C GLN A 14 -9.26 5.05 -13.36
N GLY A 15 -9.47 4.04 -12.49
CA GLY A 15 -9.09 2.66 -12.77
C GLY A 15 -7.62 2.32 -12.55
N ARG A 16 -6.81 3.30 -12.13
CA ARG A 16 -5.39 3.08 -11.81
C ARG A 16 -5.18 3.09 -10.31
N VAL A 17 -4.08 2.48 -9.88
CA VAL A 17 -3.72 2.42 -8.45
C VAL A 17 -2.39 3.14 -8.21
N LEU A 18 -2.31 3.91 -7.13
CA LEU A 18 -1.10 4.62 -6.75
C LEU A 18 -0.18 3.71 -5.94
N LEU A 19 1.06 3.55 -6.39
CA LEU A 19 2.08 2.78 -5.68
C LEU A 19 3.32 3.64 -5.46
N CYS A 20 4.03 3.32 -4.38
CA CYS A 20 5.28 3.98 -4.00
C CYS A 20 6.46 3.07 -4.28
N ARG A 21 7.51 3.61 -4.92
CA ARG A 21 8.73 2.86 -5.21
C ARG A 21 9.60 2.74 -3.98
N GLN A 22 10.13 1.54 -3.76
CA GLN A 22 11.15 1.28 -2.75
C GLN A 22 12.35 0.60 -3.42
N GLU A 23 13.50 1.23 -3.32
CA GLU A 23 14.75 0.67 -3.85
C GLU A 23 15.51 -0.05 -2.73
N LYS A 24 16.01 -1.24 -3.07
CA LYS A 24 16.98 -1.98 -2.27
C LYS A 24 18.10 -2.43 -3.20
N PRO A 25 19.33 -2.66 -2.72
CA PRO A 25 20.42 -3.08 -3.57
C PRO A 25 20.02 -4.26 -4.47
N GLY A 26 20.09 -4.05 -5.79
CA GLY A 26 19.75 -5.05 -6.81
C GLY A 26 18.29 -5.33 -7.02
N LYS A 27 17.37 -4.61 -6.35
CA LYS A 27 15.93 -4.84 -6.49
C LYS A 27 15.13 -3.56 -6.39
N GLU A 28 14.02 -3.52 -7.12
CA GLU A 28 13.02 -2.46 -7.04
C GLU A 28 11.67 -3.08 -6.69
N TYR A 29 11.04 -2.56 -5.67
CA TYR A 29 9.71 -2.96 -5.24
C TYR A 29 8.75 -1.79 -5.28
N TRP A 30 7.47 -2.11 -5.47
CA TRP A 30 6.39 -1.14 -5.38
C TRP A 30 5.44 -1.53 -4.26
N LEU A 31 5.05 -0.56 -3.47
CA LEU A 31 4.26 -0.75 -2.25
C LEU A 31 3.01 0.12 -2.30
N LEU A 32 1.94 -0.35 -1.68
CA LEU A 32 0.81 0.53 -1.39
C LEU A 32 1.27 1.65 -0.45
N PRO A 33 0.79 2.88 -0.66
CA PRO A 33 1.09 3.99 0.25
C PRO A 33 0.60 3.68 1.67
N GLY A 34 1.40 4.02 2.65
CA GLY A 34 1.09 3.78 4.04
C GLY A 34 2.34 3.70 4.90
N GLY A 35 2.21 3.16 6.09
CA GLY A 35 3.33 3.02 7.01
C GLY A 35 2.94 2.40 8.33
N GLY A 36 3.86 2.45 9.29
CA GLY A 36 3.66 1.87 10.62
C GLY A 36 2.63 2.64 11.44
N VAL A 37 1.95 1.91 12.30
CA VAL A 37 1.01 2.49 13.28
C VAL A 37 1.78 2.80 14.54
N ASP A 38 1.72 4.05 15.00
CA ASP A 38 2.33 4.44 16.27
C ASP A 38 1.39 4.13 17.42
N GLY A 39 1.97 3.89 18.61
CA GLY A 39 1.18 3.62 19.80
C GLY A 39 0.18 4.74 20.08
N GLY A 40 -1.07 4.38 20.31
CA GLY A 40 -2.14 5.33 20.57
C GLY A 40 -2.87 5.86 19.35
N GLU A 41 -2.36 5.59 18.15
CA GLU A 41 -3.08 5.94 16.92
C GLU A 41 -4.09 4.84 16.55
N THR A 42 -5.26 5.24 16.05
CA THR A 42 -6.13 4.32 15.32
C THR A 42 -5.50 4.02 13.96
N LEU A 43 -5.97 2.97 13.30
CA LEU A 43 -5.49 2.62 11.96
C LEU A 43 -5.72 3.78 10.98
N ILE A 44 -6.88 4.41 11.03
CA ILE A 44 -7.21 5.53 10.13
C ILE A 44 -6.36 6.77 10.44
N GLU A 45 -6.11 7.07 11.72
CA GLU A 45 -5.24 8.18 12.09
C GLU A 45 -3.81 7.98 11.56
N ALA A 46 -3.28 6.76 11.71
CA ALA A 46 -1.96 6.41 11.18
C ALA A 46 -1.93 6.54 9.66
N LEU A 47 -2.95 6.02 8.97
CA LEU A 47 -3.03 6.07 7.52
C LEU A 47 -3.08 7.51 7.01
N ARG A 48 -3.91 8.38 7.62
CA ARG A 48 -3.99 9.79 7.24
C ARG A 48 -2.66 10.51 7.44
N ARG A 49 -1.99 10.23 8.55
CA ARG A 49 -0.67 10.81 8.84
C ARG A 49 0.35 10.40 7.79
N GLU A 50 0.43 9.10 7.49
CA GLU A 50 1.38 8.57 6.50
C GLU A 50 1.12 9.14 5.10
N LEU A 51 -0.13 9.19 4.66
CA LEU A 51 -0.45 9.72 3.33
C LEU A 51 -0.14 11.21 3.22
N ARG A 52 -0.33 11.97 4.28
CA ARG A 52 0.02 13.40 4.31
C ARG A 52 1.55 13.58 4.26
N GLU A 53 2.28 12.81 5.08
CA GLU A 53 3.74 12.92 5.15
C GLU A 53 4.42 12.46 3.85
N GLU A 54 3.96 11.36 3.27
CA GLU A 54 4.60 10.76 2.10
C GLU A 54 4.13 11.37 0.79
N LEU A 55 2.84 11.67 0.66
CA LEU A 55 2.23 11.99 -0.62
C LEU A 55 1.62 13.39 -0.66
N GLY A 56 1.53 14.08 0.47
CA GLY A 56 0.87 15.38 0.53
C GLY A 56 -0.62 15.30 0.20
N ILE A 57 -1.23 14.13 0.34
CA ILE A 57 -2.65 13.95 0.07
C ILE A 57 -3.46 14.46 1.25
N ALA A 58 -4.48 15.28 0.96
CA ALA A 58 -5.28 15.94 1.95
C ALA A 58 -6.07 14.98 2.85
N ALA A 59 -6.36 15.46 4.08
CA ALA A 59 -6.96 14.67 5.15
C ALA A 59 -8.42 14.26 4.92
N ASP A 60 -9.09 14.79 3.90
CA ASP A 60 -10.51 14.55 3.60
C ASP A 60 -10.79 13.27 2.80
N VAL A 61 -9.78 12.42 2.61
CA VAL A 61 -9.95 11.13 1.92
C VAL A 61 -10.90 10.23 2.73
N GLN A 62 -11.91 9.68 2.06
CA GLN A 62 -12.86 8.75 2.66
C GLN A 62 -12.38 7.33 2.44
N PHE A 63 -11.99 6.64 3.50
CA PHE A 63 -11.52 5.26 3.45
C PHE A 63 -12.66 4.27 3.69
N GLU A 64 -12.63 3.17 2.96
CA GLU A 64 -13.47 1.99 3.18
C GLU A 64 -12.59 0.83 3.63
N GLY A 65 -13.12 0.01 4.49
CA GLY A 65 -12.41 -1.21 4.91
C GLY A 65 -12.31 -1.38 6.42
N PRO A 66 -11.38 -2.24 6.84
CA PRO A 66 -10.35 -2.90 6.04
C PRO A 66 -10.90 -3.77 4.92
N VAL A 67 -10.19 -3.83 3.79
CA VAL A 67 -10.57 -4.64 2.64
C VAL A 67 -9.72 -5.90 2.52
N ALA A 68 -8.51 -5.88 3.06
CA ALA A 68 -7.64 -7.05 3.09
C ALA A 68 -6.67 -7.00 4.26
N ILE A 69 -6.25 -8.19 4.70
CA ILE A 69 -5.19 -8.37 5.68
C ILE A 69 -4.19 -9.37 5.09
N VAL A 70 -2.91 -9.06 5.20
CA VAL A 70 -1.83 -9.88 4.67
C VAL A 70 -0.75 -10.03 5.74
N ASP A 71 -0.30 -11.25 5.97
CA ASP A 71 0.93 -11.51 6.73
C ASP A 71 2.12 -11.53 5.76
N SER A 72 3.10 -10.67 5.99
CA SER A 72 4.33 -10.67 5.23
C SER A 72 5.44 -11.15 6.14
N ILE A 73 5.85 -12.40 5.97
CA ILE A 73 6.83 -13.05 6.84
C ILE A 73 8.05 -13.39 6.01
N ALA A 74 9.20 -12.83 6.38
CA ALA A 74 10.44 -13.09 5.68
C ALA A 74 10.83 -14.56 5.77
N PRO A 75 11.35 -15.17 4.69
CA PRO A 75 11.78 -16.58 4.69
C PRO A 75 12.84 -16.84 5.76
N LYS A 76 12.86 -18.08 6.30
CA LYS A 76 13.83 -18.50 7.32
C LYS A 76 15.29 -18.39 6.85
N SER A 77 15.52 -18.45 5.54
CA SER A 77 16.84 -18.30 4.93
C SER A 77 17.36 -16.88 4.94
N THR A 78 16.50 -15.90 5.28
CA THR A 78 16.87 -14.50 5.37
C THR A 78 17.60 -14.26 6.70
N VAL A 79 18.85 -13.80 6.64
CA VAL A 79 19.73 -13.69 7.79
C VAL A 79 19.31 -12.56 8.73
N ALA A 80 19.55 -12.75 10.02
CA ALA A 80 19.69 -11.76 11.10
C ALA A 80 18.51 -10.84 11.41
N SER A 81 17.69 -10.40 10.45
CA SER A 81 16.56 -9.51 10.71
C SER A 81 15.29 -10.00 10.02
N ARG A 82 14.91 -11.24 10.37
CA ARG A 82 13.66 -11.80 9.88
C ARG A 82 12.51 -10.88 10.29
N LYS A 83 11.76 -10.41 9.29
CA LYS A 83 10.66 -9.47 9.52
C LYS A 83 9.32 -10.16 9.39
N HIS A 84 8.39 -9.73 10.25
CA HIS A 84 6.98 -10.07 10.14
C HIS A 84 6.19 -8.79 10.18
N VAL A 85 5.45 -8.51 9.12
CA VAL A 85 4.58 -7.33 9.02
C VAL A 85 3.15 -7.79 8.77
N VAL A 86 2.22 -7.32 9.61
CA VAL A 86 0.80 -7.50 9.38
C VAL A 86 0.30 -6.27 8.61
N HIS A 87 -0.07 -6.45 7.35
CA HIS A 87 -0.61 -5.38 6.51
C HIS A 87 -2.12 -5.32 6.66
N ILE A 88 -2.63 -4.16 7.03
CA ILE A 88 -4.07 -3.87 7.09
C ILE A 88 -4.35 -2.86 5.99
N ILE A 89 -5.13 -3.25 4.99
CA ILE A 89 -5.32 -2.50 3.75
C ILE A 89 -6.71 -1.92 3.69
N PHE A 90 -6.78 -0.60 3.47
CA PHE A 90 -8.02 0.13 3.22
C PHE A 90 -8.11 0.50 1.74
N SER A 91 -9.22 1.07 1.32
CA SER A 91 -9.45 1.50 -0.05
C SER A 91 -10.06 2.90 -0.08
N ALA A 92 -9.71 3.68 -1.09
CA ALA A 92 -10.34 4.97 -1.36
C ALA A 92 -10.33 5.24 -2.86
N ASP A 93 -11.42 5.83 -3.36
CA ASP A 93 -11.51 6.28 -4.75
C ASP A 93 -11.28 7.78 -4.80
N LEU A 94 -10.25 8.20 -5.52
CA LEU A 94 -9.85 9.58 -5.69
C LEU A 94 -10.19 10.11 -7.09
N SER A 95 -11.03 9.40 -7.85
CA SER A 95 -11.33 9.75 -9.25
C SER A 95 -11.99 11.11 -9.44
N HIS A 96 -12.59 11.66 -8.37
CA HIS A 96 -13.18 13.01 -8.39
C HIS A 96 -12.14 14.13 -8.29
N ARG A 97 -10.88 13.78 -7.98
CA ARG A 97 -9.77 14.74 -7.86
C ARG A 97 -9.07 14.94 -9.19
N SER A 98 -8.35 16.05 -9.32
CA SER A 98 -7.46 16.26 -10.47
C SER A 98 -6.24 15.34 -10.36
N LEU A 99 -5.59 15.05 -11.47
CA LEU A 99 -4.37 14.24 -11.47
C LEU A 99 -3.28 14.84 -10.58
N SER A 100 -3.13 16.16 -10.58
CA SER A 100 -2.13 16.84 -9.74
C SER A 100 -2.42 16.75 -8.25
N ASP A 101 -3.69 16.49 -7.84
CA ASP A 101 -4.05 16.26 -6.44
C ASP A 101 -3.81 14.81 -6.01
N VAL A 102 -3.51 13.94 -6.93
CA VAL A 102 -3.20 12.51 -6.68
C VAL A 102 -1.72 12.24 -6.87
N GLU A 103 -1.16 12.62 -8.02
CA GLU A 103 0.29 12.60 -8.25
C GLU A 103 0.85 13.96 -7.85
N THR A 104 0.91 14.20 -6.54
CA THR A 104 1.40 15.47 -5.97
C THR A 104 2.91 15.60 -6.17
N LYS A 105 3.46 16.81 -5.91
CA LYS A 105 4.91 17.01 -5.92
C LYS A 105 5.61 16.14 -4.87
N ASP A 106 5.01 15.99 -3.69
CA ASP A 106 5.54 15.14 -2.63
C ASP A 106 5.56 13.67 -3.06
N ALA A 107 4.50 13.22 -3.73
CA ALA A 107 4.41 11.87 -4.28
C ALA A 107 5.50 11.62 -5.32
N ALA A 108 5.75 12.60 -6.21
CA ALA A 108 6.79 12.49 -7.22
C ALA A 108 8.19 12.35 -6.60
N VAL A 109 8.47 13.10 -5.54
CA VAL A 109 9.75 13.02 -4.81
C VAL A 109 9.93 11.63 -4.21
N LYS A 110 8.85 10.99 -3.73
CA LYS A 110 8.89 9.64 -3.16
C LYS A 110 8.83 8.54 -4.22
N GLY A 111 8.79 8.90 -5.50
CA GLY A 111 8.72 7.94 -6.60
C GLY A 111 7.36 7.26 -6.73
N ALA A 112 6.29 7.89 -6.22
CA ALA A 112 4.94 7.35 -6.36
C ALA A 112 4.38 7.67 -7.75
N ARG A 113 3.66 6.70 -8.32
CA ARG A 113 2.96 6.89 -9.58
C ARG A 113 1.73 5.98 -9.68
N LEU A 114 0.85 6.32 -10.62
CA LEU A 114 -0.34 5.54 -10.92
C LEU A 114 -0.01 4.41 -11.91
N PHE A 115 -0.61 3.24 -11.68
CA PHE A 115 -0.43 2.06 -12.51
C PHE A 115 -1.79 1.55 -12.99
N SER A 116 -1.88 1.27 -14.29
CA SER A 116 -2.99 0.49 -14.85
C SER A 116 -2.79 -1.00 -14.51
N ASP A 117 -3.81 -1.82 -14.73
CA ASP A 117 -3.70 -3.26 -14.51
C ASP A 117 -2.58 -3.87 -15.36
N GLU A 118 -2.43 -3.44 -16.60
CA GLU A 118 -1.36 -3.92 -17.49
C GLU A 118 0.02 -3.53 -16.95
N GLU A 119 0.16 -2.31 -16.45
CA GLU A 119 1.43 -1.82 -15.90
C GLU A 119 1.81 -2.56 -14.61
N LEU A 120 0.82 -2.99 -13.81
CA LEU A 120 1.07 -3.76 -12.59
C LEU A 120 1.78 -5.09 -12.86
N GLU A 121 1.55 -5.69 -14.03
CA GLU A 121 2.17 -6.96 -14.42
C GLU A 121 3.68 -6.82 -14.68
N ASP A 122 4.15 -5.60 -14.93
CA ASP A 122 5.55 -5.34 -15.28
C ASP A 122 6.42 -5.00 -14.08
N VAL A 123 5.86 -4.92 -12.88
CA VAL A 123 6.59 -4.52 -11.67
C VAL A 123 6.40 -5.53 -10.54
N VAL A 124 7.32 -5.50 -9.58
CA VAL A 124 7.22 -6.33 -8.39
C VAL A 124 6.53 -5.54 -7.30
N VAL A 125 5.35 -6.01 -6.89
CA VAL A 125 4.59 -5.44 -5.78
C VAL A 125 4.90 -6.25 -4.52
N HIS A 126 5.17 -5.57 -3.42
CA HIS A 126 5.42 -6.22 -2.14
C HIS A 126 4.42 -5.73 -1.07
N PRO A 127 3.71 -6.62 -0.34
CA PRO A 127 3.61 -8.07 -0.58
C PRO A 127 3.02 -8.38 -1.96
N PRO A 128 3.20 -9.61 -2.48
CA PRO A 128 2.80 -9.92 -3.87
C PRO A 128 1.28 -10.06 -4.00
N ILE A 129 0.60 -8.93 -4.09
CA ILE A 129 -0.86 -8.82 -4.13
C ILE A 129 -1.38 -8.28 -5.47
N THR A 130 -0.57 -8.34 -6.52
CA THR A 130 -0.94 -7.80 -7.85
C THR A 130 -2.30 -8.31 -8.32
N ARG A 131 -2.54 -9.61 -8.21
CA ARG A 131 -3.80 -10.22 -8.64
C ARG A 131 -4.98 -9.70 -7.83
N PHE A 132 -4.80 -9.50 -6.53
CA PHE A 132 -5.83 -8.90 -5.68
C PHE A 132 -6.13 -7.47 -6.12
N LEU A 133 -5.10 -6.66 -6.40
CA LEU A 133 -5.26 -5.27 -6.87
C LEU A 133 -6.03 -5.21 -8.19
N GLU A 134 -5.82 -6.18 -9.08
CA GLU A 134 -6.50 -6.22 -10.37
C GLU A 134 -7.97 -6.64 -10.26
N ARG A 135 -8.31 -7.48 -9.29
CA ARG A 135 -9.64 -8.13 -9.20
C ARG A 135 -10.57 -7.54 -8.17
N TRP A 136 -10.05 -7.02 -7.05
CA TRP A 136 -10.90 -6.50 -5.98
C TRP A 136 -11.62 -5.24 -6.43
N GLN A 137 -12.92 -5.19 -6.17
CA GLN A 137 -13.78 -4.05 -6.47
C GLN A 137 -14.47 -3.55 -5.19
N PRO A 138 -14.77 -2.22 -5.10
CA PRO A 138 -15.56 -1.70 -3.98
C PRO A 138 -16.86 -2.49 -3.81
N GLY A 139 -17.13 -2.87 -2.56
CA GLY A 139 -18.29 -3.70 -2.23
C GLY A 139 -17.96 -5.18 -2.11
N ASP A 140 -16.81 -5.63 -2.59
CA ASP A 140 -16.38 -7.01 -2.39
C ASP A 140 -16.10 -7.26 -0.91
N PRO A 141 -16.29 -8.51 -0.41
CA PRO A 141 -15.98 -8.84 0.97
C PRO A 141 -14.53 -8.60 1.32
N ALA A 142 -14.27 -8.23 2.58
CA ALA A 142 -12.91 -8.19 3.12
C ALA A 142 -12.31 -9.60 3.11
N VAL A 143 -11.00 -9.70 2.86
CA VAL A 143 -10.34 -10.98 2.69
C VAL A 143 -9.02 -11.04 3.46
N TYR A 144 -8.74 -12.21 4.04
CA TYR A 144 -7.40 -12.51 4.54
C TYR A 144 -6.62 -13.23 3.42
N LEU A 145 -5.54 -12.61 2.96
CA LEU A 145 -4.75 -13.13 1.84
C LEU A 145 -3.66 -14.13 2.25
N GLY A 146 -3.51 -14.36 3.56
CA GLY A 146 -2.54 -15.31 4.07
C GLY A 146 -1.13 -14.75 4.18
N ALA A 147 -0.14 -15.64 4.16
CA ALA A 147 1.27 -15.29 4.29
C ALA A 147 1.90 -15.17 2.90
N LEU A 148 2.30 -13.96 2.54
CA LEU A 148 2.86 -13.65 1.22
C LEU A 148 4.21 -12.92 1.37
N TRP A 149 5.17 -13.28 0.54
CA TRP A 149 6.47 -12.63 0.50
C TRP A 149 6.97 -12.54 -0.95
N ALA A 150 7.33 -11.33 -1.40
CA ALA A 150 7.94 -11.12 -2.72
C ALA A 150 9.42 -11.51 -2.67
N ARG A 151 9.84 -12.32 -3.60
CA ARG A 151 11.23 -12.80 -3.72
C ARG A 151 12.02 -11.97 -4.71
#